data_662d865b8d87f6fe67b143f7d6015235
#
_entry.id   662d865b8d87f6fe67b143f7d6015235
#
_cell.length_a   1.000
_cell.length_b   1.000
_cell.length_c   1.000
_cell.angle_alpha   90.00
_cell.angle_beta   90.00
_cell.angle_gamma   90.00
#
_symmetry.space_group_name_H-M   'P 1'
#
loop_
_entity.id
_entity.type
_entity.pdbx_description
1 polymer ?
#
loop_
_entity_poly.entity_id
_entity_poly.type
_entity_poly.pdbx_seq_one_letter_code
_entity_poly.pdbx_strand_id
1 'polypeptide(L)'
;MIALALAAAATERVRLGTAVLVLPLRNPVMFAKQAASIDAASGGRLELGLGAGWLAEEFEALNVPFSRRGAQLTEWIAIARDCWTGFPSERRSEDYVLPADTLSLPTPAHRIPILLGGHSARALKRVGAIADGWLGQQSAAELDPQPIAAARATILEAAQNAGRDGERITTVLRIVESAGRPEIVAEALPLLAEAGVDEVIVDLTWEAEDQADQLAVLRAGAAAA
;
A
#
# COMPACT_ATOMS: atom_id res chain seq x y z
N MET A 1 -4.59 -6.70 -9.98
CA MET A 1 -4.56 -8.10 -9.50
C MET A 1 -4.03 -9.07 -10.56
N ILE A 2 -4.44 -9.00 -11.84
CA ILE A 2 -3.97 -9.93 -12.89
C ILE A 2 -2.44 -9.86 -13.07
N ALA A 3 -1.87 -8.66 -13.21
CA ALA A 3 -0.41 -8.49 -13.35
C ALA A 3 0.35 -9.07 -12.15
N LEU A 4 -0.17 -8.90 -10.93
CA LEU A 4 0.44 -9.51 -9.74
C LEU A 4 0.39 -11.03 -9.75
N ALA A 5 -0.69 -11.63 -10.27
CA ALA A 5 -0.75 -13.09 -10.42
C ALA A 5 0.28 -13.61 -11.42
N LEU A 6 0.50 -12.90 -12.54
CA LEU A 6 1.55 -13.24 -13.51
C LEU A 6 2.94 -13.06 -12.89
N ALA A 7 3.19 -11.98 -12.17
CA ALA A 7 4.45 -11.77 -11.46
C ALA A 7 4.70 -12.82 -10.37
N ALA A 8 3.65 -13.25 -9.66
CA ALA A 8 3.75 -14.33 -8.68
C ALA A 8 4.23 -15.65 -9.30
N ALA A 9 3.70 -15.96 -10.50
CA ALA A 9 4.08 -17.18 -11.23
C ALA A 9 5.48 -17.09 -11.87
N ALA A 10 5.94 -15.88 -12.21
CA ALA A 10 7.21 -15.66 -12.89
C ALA A 10 8.40 -15.41 -11.94
N THR A 11 8.16 -15.30 -10.63
CA THR A 11 9.18 -14.93 -9.63
C THR A 11 9.07 -15.81 -8.39
N GLU A 12 10.18 -15.92 -7.64
CA GLU A 12 10.23 -16.76 -6.43
C GLU A 12 10.56 -15.99 -5.15
N ARG A 13 11.25 -14.85 -5.23
CA ARG A 13 11.82 -14.16 -4.06
C ARG A 13 11.33 -12.74 -3.85
N VAL A 14 10.99 -12.04 -4.93
CA VAL A 14 10.59 -10.62 -4.84
C VAL A 14 9.22 -10.47 -4.19
N ARG A 15 9.06 -9.45 -3.37
CA ARG A 15 7.74 -9.03 -2.85
C ARG A 15 6.88 -8.49 -3.99
N LEU A 16 5.59 -8.65 -3.87
CA LEU A 16 4.60 -8.25 -4.87
C LEU A 16 3.66 -7.24 -4.22
N GLY A 17 3.51 -6.08 -4.83
CA GLY A 17 2.71 -5.03 -4.22
C GLY A 17 1.94 -4.15 -5.21
N THR A 18 1.07 -3.33 -4.65
CA THR A 18 0.37 -2.25 -5.37
C THR A 18 0.74 -0.90 -4.78
N ALA A 19 0.92 0.15 -5.61
CA ALA A 19 1.32 1.48 -5.13
C ALA A 19 0.62 2.63 -5.88
N VAL A 20 -0.70 2.78 -5.78
CA VAL A 20 -1.68 2.03 -4.96
C VAL A 20 -2.80 1.45 -5.81
N LEU A 21 -3.58 0.52 -5.22
CA LEU A 21 -4.85 0.08 -5.77
C LEU A 21 -5.97 0.89 -5.12
N VAL A 22 -6.88 1.46 -5.93
CA VAL A 22 -8.06 2.18 -5.43
C VAL A 22 -9.11 1.17 -4.99
N LEU A 23 -9.13 0.88 -3.69
CA LEU A 23 -9.97 -0.20 -3.14
C LEU A 23 -11.47 0.09 -3.20
N PRO A 24 -11.99 1.33 -2.98
CA PRO A 24 -13.43 1.60 -3.05
C PRO A 24 -14.06 1.28 -4.41
N LEU A 25 -13.28 1.27 -5.49
CA LEU A 25 -13.75 0.90 -6.84
C LEU A 25 -13.91 -0.62 -7.03
N ARG A 26 -13.79 -1.42 -5.97
CA ARG A 26 -13.85 -2.88 -6.03
C ARG A 26 -14.81 -3.45 -5.00
N ASN A 27 -15.41 -4.58 -5.35
CA ASN A 27 -16.16 -5.36 -4.36
C ASN A 27 -15.17 -5.92 -3.31
N PRO A 28 -15.40 -5.68 -2.00
CA PRO A 28 -14.45 -6.04 -0.95
C PRO A 28 -14.23 -7.56 -0.79
N VAL A 29 -15.26 -8.37 -0.99
CA VAL A 29 -15.16 -9.83 -0.90
C VAL A 29 -14.39 -10.40 -2.08
N MET A 30 -14.66 -9.90 -3.31
CA MET A 30 -13.90 -10.30 -4.50
C MET A 30 -12.44 -9.89 -4.41
N PHE A 31 -12.17 -8.68 -3.87
CA PHE A 31 -10.81 -8.22 -3.61
C PHE A 31 -10.11 -9.13 -2.59
N ALA A 32 -10.77 -9.43 -1.47
CA ALA A 32 -10.21 -10.30 -0.42
C ALA A 32 -9.82 -11.67 -0.98
N LYS A 33 -10.72 -12.27 -1.79
CA LYS A 33 -10.47 -13.55 -2.47
C LYS A 33 -9.29 -13.49 -3.43
N GLN A 34 -9.22 -12.47 -4.26
CA GLN A 34 -8.12 -12.31 -5.22
C GLN A 34 -6.78 -12.11 -4.50
N ALA A 35 -6.76 -11.28 -3.45
CA ALA A 35 -5.55 -11.05 -2.65
C ALA A 35 -5.06 -12.33 -1.98
N ALA A 36 -5.94 -13.06 -1.30
CA ALA A 36 -5.60 -14.33 -0.65
C ALA A 36 -5.11 -15.39 -1.66
N SER A 37 -5.70 -15.43 -2.87
CA SER A 37 -5.27 -16.36 -3.93
C SER A 37 -3.88 -16.02 -4.46
N ILE A 38 -3.55 -14.73 -4.65
CA ILE A 38 -2.23 -14.28 -5.08
C ILE A 38 -1.20 -14.51 -3.96
N ASP A 39 -1.57 -14.24 -2.71
CA ASP A 39 -0.70 -14.49 -1.56
C ASP A 39 -0.32 -15.98 -1.47
N ALA A 40 -1.30 -16.86 -1.54
CA ALA A 40 -1.09 -18.31 -1.55
C ALA A 40 -0.23 -18.76 -2.74
N ALA A 41 -0.50 -18.27 -3.95
CA ALA A 41 0.26 -18.62 -5.17
C ALA A 41 1.70 -18.08 -5.13
N SER A 42 1.93 -16.97 -4.45
CA SER A 42 3.25 -16.37 -4.30
C SER A 42 4.05 -16.90 -3.10
N GLY A 43 3.46 -17.74 -2.25
CA GLY A 43 4.11 -18.22 -1.01
C GLY A 43 4.23 -17.11 0.06
N GLY A 44 3.25 -16.21 0.17
CA GLY A 44 3.19 -15.17 1.21
C GLY A 44 4.00 -13.92 0.89
N ARG A 45 4.22 -13.59 -0.38
CA ARG A 45 5.01 -12.42 -0.82
C ARG A 45 4.17 -11.18 -1.13
N LEU A 46 2.85 -11.22 -0.90
CA LEU A 46 1.95 -10.13 -1.24
C LEU A 46 1.94 -9.05 -0.16
N GLU A 47 2.01 -7.79 -0.60
CA GLU A 47 1.83 -6.59 0.20
C GLU A 47 0.90 -5.62 -0.54
N LEU A 48 -0.06 -5.02 0.15
CA LEU A 48 -1.12 -4.26 -0.50
C LEU A 48 -1.02 -2.77 -0.17
N GLY A 49 -0.54 -1.97 -1.11
CA GLY A 49 -0.70 -0.53 -1.08
C GLY A 49 -2.10 -0.15 -1.58
N LEU A 50 -2.93 0.44 -0.72
CA LEU A 50 -4.31 0.77 -0.99
C LEU A 50 -4.56 2.27 -0.88
N GLY A 51 -5.44 2.80 -1.72
CA GLY A 51 -5.83 4.20 -1.73
C GLY A 51 -7.34 4.39 -1.80
N ALA A 52 -7.80 5.59 -1.39
CA ALA A 52 -9.20 5.97 -1.50
C ALA A 52 -9.61 6.41 -2.92
N GLY A 53 -8.65 6.76 -3.76
CA GLY A 53 -8.91 7.37 -5.07
C GLY A 53 -9.11 8.88 -5.01
N TRP A 54 -8.83 9.56 -6.11
CA TRP A 54 -8.91 11.02 -6.23
C TRP A 54 -9.70 11.49 -7.45
N LEU A 55 -9.83 10.68 -8.50
CA LEU A 55 -10.48 11.01 -9.75
C LEU A 55 -11.97 10.65 -9.69
N ALA A 56 -12.84 11.67 -9.62
CA ALA A 56 -14.28 11.49 -9.43
C ALA A 56 -14.94 10.75 -10.60
N GLU A 57 -14.42 10.96 -11.82
CA GLU A 57 -14.91 10.35 -13.07
C GLU A 57 -14.78 8.81 -13.06
N GLU A 58 -13.75 8.26 -12.43
CA GLU A 58 -13.62 6.81 -12.26
C GLU A 58 -14.74 6.24 -11.39
N PHE A 59 -15.12 6.98 -10.33
CA PHE A 59 -16.21 6.59 -9.43
C PHE A 59 -17.55 6.68 -10.13
N GLU A 60 -17.79 7.73 -10.92
CA GLU A 60 -18.98 7.88 -11.73
C GLU A 60 -19.13 6.75 -12.73
N ALA A 61 -18.05 6.44 -13.49
CA ALA A 61 -18.04 5.37 -14.48
C ALA A 61 -18.36 3.98 -13.87
N LEU A 62 -18.05 3.77 -12.60
CA LEU A 62 -18.30 2.51 -11.89
C LEU A 62 -19.53 2.54 -10.97
N ASN A 63 -20.31 3.64 -10.98
CA ASN A 63 -21.46 3.86 -10.11
C ASN A 63 -21.13 3.73 -8.62
N VAL A 64 -19.96 4.22 -8.20
CA VAL A 64 -19.51 4.23 -6.80
C VAL A 64 -19.59 5.67 -6.25
N PRO A 65 -20.18 5.91 -5.06
CA PRO A 65 -20.32 7.25 -4.51
C PRO A 65 -18.95 7.81 -4.07
N PHE A 66 -18.43 8.80 -4.82
CA PHE A 66 -17.13 9.45 -4.56
C PHE A 66 -17.02 10.05 -3.14
N SER A 67 -18.11 10.61 -2.62
CA SER A 67 -18.14 11.22 -1.28
C SER A 67 -17.88 10.22 -0.14
N ARG A 68 -18.17 8.95 -0.35
CA ARG A 68 -18.02 7.88 0.64
C ARG A 68 -16.68 7.13 0.56
N ARG A 69 -15.85 7.40 -0.45
CA ARG A 69 -14.62 6.63 -0.73
C ARG A 69 -13.70 6.40 0.46
N GLY A 70 -13.63 7.37 1.38
CA GLY A 70 -12.81 7.24 2.59
C GLY A 70 -13.42 6.31 3.64
N ALA A 71 -14.75 6.31 3.81
CA ALA A 71 -15.46 5.39 4.69
C ALA A 71 -15.41 3.98 4.11
N GLN A 72 -15.71 3.84 2.83
CA GLN A 72 -15.62 2.58 2.10
C GLN A 72 -14.22 1.96 2.15
N LEU A 73 -13.14 2.75 1.96
CA LEU A 73 -11.78 2.24 2.12
C LEU A 73 -11.58 1.59 3.49
N THR A 74 -12.02 2.26 4.57
CA THR A 74 -11.88 1.74 5.93
C THR A 74 -12.69 0.46 6.12
N GLU A 75 -13.92 0.46 5.65
CA GLU A 75 -14.82 -0.69 5.79
C GLU A 75 -14.37 -1.87 4.91
N TRP A 76 -13.94 -1.63 3.66
CA TRP A 76 -13.45 -2.68 2.75
C TRP A 76 -12.20 -3.38 3.27
N ILE A 77 -11.32 -2.64 3.96
CA ILE A 77 -10.16 -3.22 4.65
C ILE A 77 -10.63 -4.15 5.78
N ALA A 78 -11.60 -3.72 6.57
CA ALA A 78 -12.13 -4.53 7.65
C ALA A 78 -12.79 -5.80 7.11
N ILE A 79 -13.59 -5.71 6.04
CA ILE A 79 -14.21 -6.86 5.37
C ILE A 79 -13.13 -7.79 4.81
N ALA A 80 -12.12 -7.28 4.15
CA ALA A 80 -11.05 -8.11 3.58
C ALA A 80 -10.30 -8.88 4.68
N ARG A 81 -9.94 -8.22 5.78
CA ARG A 81 -9.27 -8.86 6.91
C ARG A 81 -10.14 -9.94 7.55
N ASP A 82 -11.44 -9.69 7.64
CA ASP A 82 -12.40 -10.66 8.17
C ASP A 82 -12.55 -11.86 7.22
N CYS A 83 -12.65 -11.63 5.90
CA CYS A 83 -12.66 -12.70 4.90
C CYS A 83 -11.40 -13.57 4.95
N TRP A 84 -10.24 -13.01 5.30
CA TRP A 84 -8.99 -13.77 5.42
C TRP A 84 -8.93 -14.70 6.65
N THR A 85 -9.89 -14.61 7.55
CA THR A 85 -10.05 -15.61 8.63
C THR A 85 -10.66 -16.93 8.15
N GLY A 86 -11.27 -16.95 6.96
CA GLY A 86 -12.00 -18.07 6.38
C GLY A 86 -13.50 -18.03 6.63
N PHE A 87 -13.94 -17.54 7.79
CA PHE A 87 -15.34 -17.43 8.20
C PHE A 87 -15.63 -16.01 8.68
N PRO A 88 -15.84 -15.07 7.74
CA PRO A 88 -16.12 -13.69 8.11
C PRO A 88 -17.45 -13.57 8.86
N SER A 89 -17.50 -12.64 9.79
CA SER A 89 -18.70 -12.31 10.55
C SER A 89 -19.76 -11.66 9.67
N GLU A 90 -21.04 -11.90 9.97
CA GLU A 90 -22.11 -11.14 9.34
C GLU A 90 -21.92 -9.64 9.56
N ARG A 91 -22.10 -8.87 8.48
CA ARG A 91 -22.00 -7.41 8.53
C ARG A 91 -23.13 -6.78 7.73
N ARG A 92 -23.71 -5.72 8.29
CA ARG A 92 -24.69 -4.89 7.60
C ARG A 92 -24.35 -3.44 7.85
N SER A 93 -24.08 -2.71 6.78
CA SER A 93 -23.80 -1.28 6.82
C SER A 93 -24.60 -0.56 5.73
N GLU A 94 -24.44 0.74 5.63
CA GLU A 94 -25.00 1.54 4.53
C GLU A 94 -24.38 1.16 3.17
N ASP A 95 -23.08 0.78 3.15
CA ASP A 95 -22.36 0.52 1.92
C ASP A 95 -22.32 -0.95 1.53
N TYR A 96 -22.47 -1.89 2.50
CA TYR A 96 -22.28 -3.31 2.21
C TYR A 96 -23.06 -4.24 3.12
N VAL A 97 -23.51 -5.36 2.54
CA VAL A 97 -24.09 -6.48 3.26
C VAL A 97 -23.23 -7.72 3.02
N LEU A 98 -22.64 -8.25 4.10
CA LEU A 98 -21.96 -9.54 4.13
C LEU A 98 -22.85 -10.52 4.86
N PRO A 99 -23.43 -11.52 4.19
CA PRO A 99 -24.34 -12.49 4.82
C PRO A 99 -23.62 -13.36 5.86
N ALA A 100 -24.38 -13.85 6.85
CA ALA A 100 -23.94 -14.93 7.72
C ALA A 100 -23.56 -16.18 6.89
N ASP A 101 -22.74 -17.06 7.47
CA ASP A 101 -22.30 -18.33 6.87
C ASP A 101 -21.51 -18.18 5.55
N THR A 102 -20.97 -16.98 5.29
CA THR A 102 -20.06 -16.76 4.17
C THR A 102 -18.76 -17.53 4.40
N LEU A 103 -18.32 -18.30 3.40
CA LEU A 103 -17.01 -18.98 3.40
C LEU A 103 -16.05 -18.27 2.45
N SER A 104 -14.86 -17.94 2.90
CA SER A 104 -13.82 -17.26 2.13
C SER A 104 -12.50 -18.04 2.12
N LEU A 105 -12.25 -18.77 1.05
CA LEU A 105 -11.05 -19.57 0.84
C LEU A 105 -10.34 -19.20 -0.47
N PRO A 106 -8.98 -19.33 -0.57
CA PRO A 106 -8.08 -19.75 0.51
C PRO A 106 -7.96 -18.68 1.60
N THR A 107 -7.51 -19.07 2.79
CA THR A 107 -7.01 -18.13 3.79
C THR A 107 -5.52 -17.86 3.53
N PRO A 108 -5.02 -16.62 3.69
CA PRO A 108 -3.59 -16.35 3.65
C PRO A 108 -2.83 -17.15 4.73
N ALA A 109 -1.63 -17.63 4.40
CA ALA A 109 -0.77 -18.31 5.38
C ALA A 109 -0.24 -17.33 6.44
N HIS A 110 -0.12 -16.05 6.09
CA HIS A 110 0.35 -14.97 6.93
C HIS A 110 -0.59 -13.78 6.83
N ARG A 111 -0.47 -12.83 7.76
CA ARG A 111 -1.18 -11.56 7.64
C ARG A 111 -0.63 -10.81 6.42
N ILE A 112 -1.47 -10.54 5.42
CA ILE A 112 -1.11 -9.69 4.28
C ILE A 112 -0.96 -8.25 4.79
N PRO A 113 0.23 -7.61 4.66
CA PRO A 113 0.43 -6.23 5.06
C PRO A 113 -0.41 -5.28 4.21
N ILE A 114 -1.01 -4.28 4.85
CA ILE A 114 -1.78 -3.22 4.19
C ILE A 114 -1.12 -1.88 4.46
N LEU A 115 -0.62 -1.25 3.40
CA LEU A 115 -0.13 0.12 3.41
C LEU A 115 -1.20 1.04 2.84
N LEU A 116 -1.37 2.22 3.40
CA LEU A 116 -2.34 3.19 2.92
C LEU A 116 -1.66 4.42 2.33
N GLY A 117 -2.11 4.78 1.13
CA GLY A 117 -1.71 6.01 0.46
C GLY A 117 -2.52 7.22 0.93
N GLY A 118 -1.91 8.41 0.75
CA GLY A 118 -2.53 9.71 0.96
C GLY A 118 -1.77 10.61 1.91
N HIS A 119 -1.92 11.95 1.68
CA HIS A 119 -1.19 13.00 2.39
C HIS A 119 -2.09 13.91 3.25
N SER A 120 -3.42 13.80 3.11
CA SER A 120 -4.33 14.60 3.94
C SER A 120 -4.30 14.14 5.41
N ALA A 121 -4.54 15.06 6.34
CA ALA A 121 -4.60 14.72 7.76
C ALA A 121 -5.57 13.57 8.07
N ARG A 122 -6.70 13.49 7.33
CA ARG A 122 -7.65 12.36 7.46
C ARG A 122 -7.07 11.04 6.97
N ALA A 123 -6.27 11.06 5.89
CA ALA A 123 -5.60 9.85 5.39
C ALA A 123 -4.52 9.39 6.37
N LEU A 124 -3.67 10.30 6.84
CA LEU A 124 -2.60 9.97 7.81
C LEU A 124 -3.16 9.43 9.14
N LYS A 125 -4.24 10.02 9.65
CA LYS A 125 -4.94 9.49 10.83
C LYS A 125 -5.50 8.09 10.60
N ARG A 126 -5.99 7.79 9.39
CA ARG A 126 -6.43 6.44 9.02
C ARG A 126 -5.25 5.46 9.00
N VAL A 127 -4.09 5.85 8.46
CA VAL A 127 -2.87 5.01 8.50
C VAL A 127 -2.59 4.61 9.95
N GLY A 128 -2.43 5.56 10.85
CA GLY A 128 -2.16 5.29 12.27
C GLY A 128 -3.19 4.37 12.90
N ALA A 129 -4.48 4.59 12.61
CA ALA A 129 -5.56 3.83 13.22
C ALA A 129 -5.66 2.37 12.75
N ILE A 130 -5.41 2.07 11.47
CA ILE A 130 -5.74 0.75 10.92
C ILE A 130 -4.70 0.11 9.99
N ALA A 131 -3.70 0.83 9.48
CA ALA A 131 -2.76 0.29 8.49
C ALA A 131 -1.52 -0.36 9.12
N ASP A 132 -0.82 -1.17 8.34
CA ASP A 132 0.47 -1.73 8.71
C ASP A 132 1.63 -0.83 8.22
N GLY A 133 1.34 0.07 7.26
CA GLY A 133 2.30 1.05 6.78
C GLY A 133 1.64 2.26 6.11
N TRP A 134 2.41 3.32 5.92
CA TRP A 134 2.08 4.47 5.09
C TRP A 134 2.83 4.39 3.76
N LEU A 135 2.11 4.58 2.66
CA LEU A 135 2.69 4.70 1.34
C LEU A 135 2.61 6.16 0.90
N GLY A 136 3.68 6.91 1.23
CA GLY A 136 3.86 8.29 0.80
C GLY A 136 4.29 8.38 -0.67
N GLN A 137 4.20 9.57 -1.25
CA GLN A 137 4.66 9.84 -2.62
C GLN A 137 5.30 11.21 -2.72
N GLN A 138 6.44 11.29 -3.40
CA GLN A 138 7.09 12.54 -3.83
C GLN A 138 7.67 12.38 -5.24
N SER A 139 7.88 13.49 -5.97
CA SER A 139 8.63 13.49 -7.22
C SER A 139 10.14 13.45 -6.95
N ALA A 140 10.89 12.78 -7.79
CA ALA A 140 12.36 12.79 -7.74
C ALA A 140 12.96 14.20 -7.89
N ALA A 141 12.22 15.14 -8.50
CA ALA A 141 12.65 16.53 -8.65
C ALA A 141 12.47 17.38 -7.37
N GLU A 142 11.64 16.92 -6.41
CA GLU A 142 11.21 17.68 -5.23
C GLU A 142 11.25 16.82 -3.97
N LEU A 143 12.32 16.03 -3.79
CA LEU A 143 12.49 15.21 -2.60
C LEU A 143 12.78 16.10 -1.37
N ASP A 144 11.88 16.07 -0.40
CA ASP A 144 11.98 16.83 0.85
C ASP A 144 11.62 15.92 2.04
N PRO A 145 12.56 15.70 2.99
CA PRO A 145 12.32 14.87 4.17
C PRO A 145 11.35 15.51 5.19
N GLN A 146 11.20 16.85 5.21
CA GLN A 146 10.41 17.53 6.24
C GLN A 146 8.91 17.18 6.19
N PRO A 147 8.21 17.20 5.02
CA PRO A 147 6.82 16.76 4.93
C PRO A 147 6.63 15.30 5.34
N ILE A 148 7.65 14.45 5.12
CA ILE A 148 7.61 13.03 5.49
C ILE A 148 7.64 12.89 7.02
N ALA A 149 8.58 13.56 7.68
CA ALA A 149 8.67 13.57 9.13
C ALA A 149 7.39 14.11 9.80
N ALA A 150 6.80 15.17 9.24
CA ALA A 150 5.54 15.74 9.73
C ALA A 150 4.35 14.77 9.55
N ALA A 151 4.28 14.08 8.41
CA ALA A 151 3.27 13.05 8.15
C ALA A 151 3.43 11.88 9.13
N ARG A 152 4.66 11.42 9.35
CA ARG A 152 4.98 10.34 10.29
C ARG A 152 4.56 10.71 11.72
N ALA A 153 4.83 11.93 12.19
CA ALA A 153 4.39 12.40 13.49
C ALA A 153 2.86 12.31 13.64
N THR A 154 2.10 12.71 12.62
CA THR A 154 0.63 12.60 12.60
C THR A 154 0.16 11.14 12.66
N ILE A 155 0.86 10.23 11.97
CA ILE A 155 0.56 8.80 11.97
C ILE A 155 0.82 8.19 13.35
N LEU A 156 1.95 8.51 13.98
CA LEU A 156 2.32 8.02 15.30
C LEU A 156 1.32 8.47 16.37
N GLU A 157 0.93 9.75 16.37
CA GLU A 157 -0.12 10.27 17.24
C GLU A 157 -1.45 9.52 17.06
N ALA A 158 -1.86 9.29 15.82
CA ALA A 158 -3.09 8.56 15.52
C ALA A 158 -3.01 7.08 15.94
N ALA A 159 -1.85 6.45 15.81
CA ALA A 159 -1.62 5.08 16.29
C ALA A 159 -1.75 5.00 17.82
N GLN A 160 -1.13 5.92 18.53
CA GLN A 160 -1.24 6.02 20.00
C GLN A 160 -2.70 6.19 20.44
N ASN A 161 -3.44 7.10 19.80
CA ASN A 161 -4.86 7.32 20.08
C ASN A 161 -5.74 6.09 19.80
N ALA A 162 -5.30 5.20 18.90
CA ALA A 162 -5.94 3.92 18.58
C ALA A 162 -5.44 2.75 19.45
N GLY A 163 -4.56 2.98 20.40
CA GLY A 163 -3.95 1.95 21.26
C GLY A 163 -3.01 1.00 20.50
N ARG A 164 -2.41 1.49 19.40
CA ARG A 164 -1.48 0.72 18.57
C ARG A 164 -0.03 1.16 18.75
N ASP A 165 0.86 0.22 18.54
CA ASP A 165 2.30 0.49 18.48
C ASP A 165 2.65 1.17 17.15
N GLY A 166 2.94 2.46 17.18
CA GLY A 166 3.27 3.26 16.01
C GLY A 166 4.61 2.89 15.38
N GLU A 167 5.56 2.38 16.14
CA GLU A 167 6.89 1.99 15.63
C GLU A 167 6.84 0.76 14.72
N ARG A 168 5.73 0.05 14.72
CA ARG A 168 5.48 -1.05 13.77
C ARG A 168 4.85 -0.61 12.44
N ILE A 169 4.55 0.68 12.29
CA ILE A 169 3.97 1.22 11.07
C ILE A 169 5.10 1.60 10.12
N THR A 170 5.28 0.80 9.08
CA THR A 170 6.31 1.02 8.06
C THR A 170 6.02 2.27 7.24
N THR A 171 7.03 3.05 6.92
CA THR A 171 6.95 4.19 5.99
C THR A 171 7.61 3.82 4.67
N VAL A 172 6.81 3.67 3.63
CA VAL A 172 7.27 3.40 2.26
C VAL A 172 7.07 4.66 1.42
N LEU A 173 8.12 5.15 0.78
CA LEU A 173 8.04 6.33 -0.10
C LEU A 173 8.12 5.90 -1.56
N ARG A 174 7.05 6.15 -2.32
CA ARG A 174 7.10 6.06 -3.77
C ARG A 174 7.69 7.32 -4.35
N ILE A 175 8.83 7.20 -5.03
CA ILE A 175 9.50 8.30 -5.71
C ILE A 175 9.13 8.22 -7.19
N VAL A 176 8.14 9.04 -7.59
CA VAL A 176 7.71 9.13 -9.00
C VAL A 176 8.69 9.93 -9.83
N GLU A 177 8.67 9.73 -11.16
CA GLU A 177 9.60 10.38 -12.11
C GLU A 177 11.07 10.08 -11.81
N SER A 178 11.35 8.95 -11.16
CA SER A 178 12.70 8.51 -10.80
C SER A 178 13.40 7.72 -11.91
N ALA A 179 12.67 7.28 -12.93
CA ALA A 179 13.24 6.59 -14.09
C ALA A 179 14.35 7.42 -14.75
N GLY A 180 15.54 6.83 -14.91
CA GLY A 180 16.73 7.52 -15.44
C GLY A 180 17.35 8.57 -14.53
N ARG A 181 16.98 8.59 -13.23
CA ARG A 181 17.51 9.53 -12.22
C ARG A 181 17.99 8.83 -10.95
N PRO A 182 18.72 7.70 -11.05
CA PRO A 182 19.09 6.91 -9.88
C PRO A 182 20.03 7.67 -8.93
N GLU A 183 20.87 8.58 -9.44
CA GLU A 183 21.81 9.36 -8.62
C GLU A 183 21.06 10.32 -7.69
N ILE A 184 20.03 11.03 -8.19
CA ILE A 184 19.21 11.95 -7.39
C ILE A 184 18.54 11.21 -6.24
N VAL A 185 18.00 10.03 -6.53
CA VAL A 185 17.39 9.19 -5.51
C VAL A 185 18.42 8.71 -4.51
N ALA A 186 19.57 8.17 -4.99
CA ALA A 186 20.62 7.63 -4.13
C ALA A 186 21.19 8.68 -3.16
N GLU A 187 21.40 9.93 -3.62
CA GLU A 187 21.86 11.05 -2.79
C GLU A 187 20.84 11.43 -1.69
N ALA A 188 19.54 11.25 -1.95
CA ALA A 188 18.49 11.59 -1.00
C ALA A 188 18.25 10.51 0.07
N LEU A 189 18.63 9.23 -0.18
CA LEU A 189 18.31 8.11 0.71
C LEU A 189 18.73 8.32 2.17
N PRO A 190 19.92 8.83 2.51
CA PRO A 190 20.29 9.05 3.91
C PRO A 190 19.35 10.03 4.63
N LEU A 191 18.98 11.14 4.00
CA LEU A 191 18.06 12.12 4.58
C LEU A 191 16.63 11.58 4.70
N LEU A 192 16.21 10.76 3.75
CA LEU A 192 14.91 10.09 3.80
C LEU A 192 14.85 9.06 4.93
N ALA A 193 15.93 8.30 5.16
CA ALA A 193 16.06 7.37 6.26
C ALA A 193 16.01 8.10 7.62
N GLU A 194 16.72 9.23 7.77
CA GLU A 194 16.65 10.08 8.96
C GLU A 194 15.23 10.62 9.22
N ALA A 195 14.46 10.88 8.15
CA ALA A 195 13.04 11.26 8.25
C ALA A 195 12.10 10.10 8.60
N GLY A 196 12.63 8.88 8.70
CA GLY A 196 11.91 7.66 9.06
C GLY A 196 11.30 6.92 7.87
N VAL A 197 11.87 7.04 6.68
CA VAL A 197 11.54 6.18 5.54
C VAL A 197 12.25 4.85 5.69
N ASP A 198 11.49 3.77 5.72
CA ASP A 198 12.01 2.40 5.82
C ASP A 198 12.32 1.80 4.45
N GLU A 199 11.52 2.15 3.44
CA GLU A 199 11.64 1.60 2.08
C GLU A 199 11.29 2.65 1.02
N VAL A 200 11.91 2.52 -0.16
CA VAL A 200 11.57 3.33 -1.32
C VAL A 200 11.08 2.47 -2.48
N ILE A 201 10.11 2.99 -3.24
CA ILE A 201 9.69 2.43 -4.52
C ILE A 201 10.11 3.44 -5.59
N VAL A 202 10.89 2.98 -6.57
CA VAL A 202 11.39 3.79 -7.68
C VAL A 202 10.87 3.26 -9.01
N ASP A 203 10.65 4.16 -9.96
CA ASP A 203 10.39 3.79 -11.33
C ASP A 203 11.74 3.56 -12.04
N LEU A 204 11.89 2.43 -12.72
CA LEU A 204 13.05 2.13 -13.55
C LEU A 204 12.70 2.31 -15.03
N THR A 205 13.70 2.56 -15.87
CA THR A 205 13.51 2.51 -17.33
C THR A 205 13.20 1.07 -17.76
N TRP A 206 12.47 0.92 -18.88
CA TRP A 206 12.12 -0.41 -19.39
C TRP A 206 13.23 -1.08 -20.18
N GLU A 207 14.26 -0.33 -20.56
CA GLU A 207 15.47 -0.82 -21.24
C GLU A 207 16.30 -1.66 -20.28
N ALA A 208 16.44 -2.95 -20.59
CA ALA A 208 17.10 -3.92 -19.70
C ALA A 208 18.58 -3.61 -19.42
N GLU A 209 19.27 -3.00 -20.38
CA GLU A 209 20.70 -2.65 -20.25
C GLU A 209 20.91 -1.59 -19.16
N ASP A 210 20.01 -0.61 -19.05
CA ASP A 210 20.11 0.48 -18.07
C ASP A 210 19.66 0.07 -16.66
N GLN A 211 18.81 -0.96 -16.53
CA GLN A 211 18.23 -1.35 -15.24
C GLN A 211 19.30 -1.84 -14.24
N ALA A 212 20.27 -2.59 -14.70
CA ALA A 212 21.32 -3.13 -13.84
C ALA A 212 22.18 -2.00 -13.26
N ASP A 213 22.54 -1.00 -14.07
CA ASP A 213 23.34 0.15 -13.66
C ASP A 213 22.55 1.04 -12.70
N GLN A 214 21.27 1.34 -12.99
CA GLN A 214 20.40 2.09 -12.09
C GLN A 214 20.26 1.40 -10.73
N LEU A 215 20.05 0.08 -10.71
CA LEU A 215 19.98 -0.69 -9.46
C LEU A 215 21.30 -0.70 -8.69
N ALA A 216 22.45 -0.69 -9.37
CA ALA A 216 23.75 -0.62 -8.72
C ALA A 216 23.95 0.70 -8.00
N VAL A 217 23.61 1.83 -8.64
CA VAL A 217 23.65 3.17 -8.04
C VAL A 217 22.72 3.25 -6.81
N LEU A 218 21.47 2.82 -6.94
CA LEU A 218 20.50 2.83 -5.84
C LEU A 218 20.94 1.97 -4.65
N ARG A 219 21.54 0.80 -4.90
CA ARG A 219 22.07 -0.07 -3.85
C ARG A 219 23.25 0.56 -3.12
N ALA A 220 24.13 1.27 -3.84
CA ALA A 220 25.24 1.97 -3.23
C ALA A 220 24.73 3.10 -2.31
N GLY A 221 23.72 3.87 -2.73
CA GLY A 221 23.08 4.89 -1.91
C GLY A 221 22.40 4.31 -0.68
N ALA A 222 21.68 3.19 -0.82
CA ALA A 222 21.02 2.51 0.29
C ALA A 222 22.00 1.91 1.32
N ALA A 223 23.21 1.55 0.92
CA ALA A 223 24.24 1.06 1.84
C ALA A 223 24.89 2.19 2.66
N ALA A 224 24.70 3.43 2.27
CA ALA A 224 25.21 4.62 2.94
C ALA A 224 24.17 5.30 3.85
N ALA A 225 22.90 4.89 3.75
CA ALA A 225 21.76 5.37 4.54
C ALA A 225 21.57 4.52 5.80
#